data_fee926422a25e731c6149e030482ea42
#
_entry.id   fee926422a25e731c6149e030482ea42
#
_cell.length_a   1.000
_cell.length_b   1.000
_cell.length_c   1.000
_cell.angle_alpha   90.00
_cell.angle_beta   90.00
_cell.angle_gamma   90.00
#
_symmetry.space_group_name_H-M   'P 1'
#
loop_
_entity.id
_entity.type
_entity.pdbx_description
1 polymer ?
#
loop_
_entity_poly.entity_id
_entity_poly.type
_entity_poly.pdbx_seq_one_letter_code
_entity_poly.pdbx_strand_id
1 'polypeptide(L)'
;MIIFDNKPFHLICSDGAVGLKDLGKGSVKLIYGSPPYPNAERNYGVWKENDYIDRITPFIDSAKEALSDDGFLVINVKANRIKKTATKASKRSLIVEKLAIMLEEKWGFSC
;
A
#
# COMPACT_ATOMS: atom_id res chain seq x y z
N MET A 1 -8.67 -6.33 15.53
CA MET A 1 -8.92 -7.41 16.51
C MET A 1 -7.76 -8.42 16.46
N ILE A 2 -7.18 -8.73 17.61
CA ILE A 2 -6.15 -9.78 17.70
C ILE A 2 -6.86 -11.12 17.68
N ILE A 3 -6.55 -11.99 16.69
CA ILE A 3 -7.09 -13.34 16.60
C ILE A 3 -6.19 -14.32 17.33
N PHE A 4 -4.89 -14.08 17.30
CA PHE A 4 -3.89 -14.95 17.87
C PHE A 4 -2.77 -14.10 18.50
N ASP A 5 -2.51 -14.33 19.77
CA ASP A 5 -1.45 -13.67 20.51
C ASP A 5 -0.60 -14.74 21.21
N ASN A 6 0.50 -15.09 20.61
CA ASN A 6 1.48 -15.99 21.17
C ASN A 6 2.86 -15.40 20.92
N LYS A 7 3.41 -14.75 21.93
CA LYS A 7 4.73 -14.12 21.77
C LYS A 7 5.73 -15.09 21.15
N PRO A 8 6.48 -14.68 20.14
CA PRO A 8 6.63 -13.32 19.62
C PRO A 8 5.67 -12.95 18.46
N PHE A 9 4.59 -13.68 18.27
CA PHE A 9 3.69 -13.50 17.12
C PHE A 9 2.32 -12.98 17.55
N HIS A 10 1.77 -12.06 16.75
CA HIS A 10 0.42 -11.55 16.87
C HIS A 10 -0.28 -11.65 15.52
N LEU A 11 -1.43 -12.29 15.46
CA LEU A 11 -2.28 -12.34 14.28
C LEU A 11 -3.48 -11.42 14.48
N ILE A 12 -3.61 -10.43 13.61
CA ILE A 12 -4.67 -9.42 13.66
C ILE A 12 -5.50 -9.51 12.39
N CYS A 13 -6.81 -9.67 12.52
CA CYS A 13 -7.73 -9.60 11.40
C CYS A 13 -8.39 -8.22 11.37
N SER A 14 -7.92 -7.36 10.48
CA SER A 14 -8.51 -6.04 10.27
C SER A 14 -8.04 -5.47 8.93
N ASP A 15 -8.65 -4.37 8.51
CA ASP A 15 -8.07 -3.54 7.47
C ASP A 15 -6.67 -3.08 7.89
N GLY A 16 -5.71 -3.13 6.95
CA GLY A 16 -4.31 -2.82 7.26
C GLY A 16 -4.10 -1.39 7.79
N ALA A 17 -4.82 -0.42 7.24
CA ALA A 17 -4.72 0.96 7.70
C ALA A 17 -5.23 1.12 9.14
N VAL A 18 -6.29 0.39 9.49
CA VAL A 18 -6.87 0.40 10.84
C VAL A 18 -5.97 -0.35 11.81
N GLY A 19 -5.53 -1.56 11.46
CA GLY A 19 -4.67 -2.38 12.31
C GLY A 19 -3.34 -1.72 12.65
N LEU A 20 -2.73 -1.01 11.71
CA LEU A 20 -1.49 -0.28 11.94
C LEU A 20 -1.63 0.86 12.95
N LYS A 21 -2.81 1.48 13.05
CA LYS A 21 -3.04 2.55 14.02
C LYS A 21 -3.01 2.06 15.47
N ASP A 22 -3.30 0.79 15.69
CA ASP A 22 -3.28 0.20 17.04
C ASP A 22 -1.86 -0.12 17.52
N LEU A 23 -0.88 -0.05 16.64
CA LEU A 23 0.53 -0.19 17.00
C LEU A 23 1.07 1.13 17.53
N GLY A 24 2.04 1.07 18.41
CA GLY A 24 2.67 2.26 18.98
C GLY A 24 3.37 3.09 17.89
N LYS A 25 3.23 4.41 17.94
CA LYS A 25 3.91 5.33 17.05
C LYS A 25 5.42 5.08 17.05
N GLY A 26 6.02 4.93 15.88
CA GLY A 26 7.46 4.70 15.74
C GLY A 26 7.94 3.34 16.26
N SER A 27 7.05 2.38 16.48
CA SER A 27 7.39 1.09 17.11
C SER A 27 7.78 -0.01 16.12
N VAL A 28 7.57 0.20 14.81
CA VAL A 28 7.73 -0.84 13.79
C VAL A 28 8.97 -0.58 12.96
N LYS A 29 9.80 -1.60 12.79
CA LYS A 29 11.03 -1.53 11.98
C LYS A 29 10.82 -1.85 10.51
N LEU A 30 9.87 -2.72 10.21
CA LEU A 30 9.61 -3.15 8.84
C LEU A 30 8.11 -3.36 8.64
N ILE A 31 7.57 -2.71 7.63
CA ILE A 31 6.24 -3.00 7.11
C ILE A 31 6.43 -3.54 5.69
N TYR A 32 5.94 -4.75 5.46
CA TYR A 32 5.94 -5.38 4.15
C TYR A 32 4.50 -5.66 3.74
N GLY A 33 4.13 -5.27 2.54
CA GLY A 33 2.79 -5.53 2.05
C GLY A 33 2.73 -5.66 0.54
N SER A 34 1.70 -6.37 0.08
CA SER A 34 1.36 -6.50 -1.32
C SER A 34 -0.09 -6.03 -1.50
N PRO A 35 -0.31 -4.72 -1.65
CA PRO A 35 -1.65 -4.19 -1.84
C PRO A 35 -2.23 -4.65 -3.18
N PRO A 36 -3.54 -4.46 -3.41
CA PRO A 36 -4.11 -4.73 -4.71
C PRO A 36 -3.31 -4.04 -5.82
N TYR A 37 -3.05 -4.76 -6.90
CA TYR A 37 -2.32 -4.18 -8.03
C TYR A 37 -3.24 -3.25 -8.82
N PRO A 38 -2.73 -2.11 -9.31
CA PRO A 38 -3.55 -1.18 -10.08
C PRO A 38 -4.13 -1.86 -11.32
N ASN A 39 -5.41 -1.63 -11.58
CA ASN A 39 -6.15 -2.15 -12.73
C ASN A 39 -6.25 -3.70 -12.80
N ALA A 40 -5.87 -4.42 -11.76
CA ALA A 40 -5.98 -5.87 -11.72
C ALA A 40 -7.37 -6.30 -11.28
N GLU A 41 -8.01 -7.18 -12.05
CA GLU A 41 -9.30 -7.77 -11.69
C GLU A 41 -9.10 -8.89 -10.67
N ARG A 42 -9.80 -8.80 -9.54
CA ARG A 42 -9.73 -9.77 -8.44
C ARG A 42 -11.11 -9.93 -7.81
N ASN A 43 -11.29 -10.99 -7.01
CA ASN A 43 -12.55 -11.25 -6.32
C ASN A 43 -12.97 -10.13 -5.36
N TYR A 44 -12.02 -9.37 -4.83
CA TYR A 44 -12.27 -8.21 -3.97
C TYR A 44 -12.51 -6.92 -4.75
N GLY A 45 -12.55 -6.97 -6.08
CA GLY A 45 -12.78 -5.83 -6.95
C GLY A 45 -11.52 -5.33 -7.64
N VAL A 46 -11.63 -4.16 -8.26
CA VAL A 46 -10.57 -3.52 -9.03
C VAL A 46 -10.20 -2.18 -8.41
N TRP A 47 -8.92 -1.97 -8.17
CA TRP A 47 -8.37 -0.66 -7.83
C TRP A 47 -7.93 0.04 -9.12
N LYS A 48 -8.81 0.89 -9.63
CA LYS A 48 -8.56 1.59 -10.90
C LYS A 48 -7.48 2.65 -10.75
N GLU A 49 -6.80 2.95 -11.85
CA GLU A 49 -5.68 3.89 -11.87
C GLU A 49 -6.04 5.27 -11.32
N ASN A 50 -7.21 5.81 -11.68
CA ASN A 50 -7.60 7.17 -11.28
C ASN A 50 -7.75 7.36 -9.77
N ASP A 51 -8.11 6.30 -9.04
CA ASP A 51 -8.38 6.37 -7.60
C ASP A 51 -7.40 5.54 -6.76
N TYR A 52 -6.40 4.95 -7.41
CA TYR A 52 -5.43 4.06 -6.74
C TYR A 52 -4.69 4.77 -5.60
N ILE A 53 -4.18 5.96 -5.86
CA ILE A 53 -3.42 6.73 -4.86
C ILE A 53 -4.33 7.07 -3.66
N ASP A 54 -5.56 7.50 -3.91
CA ASP A 54 -6.51 7.82 -2.84
C ASP A 54 -6.84 6.58 -2.00
N ARG A 55 -6.95 5.43 -2.63
CA ARG A 55 -7.25 4.18 -1.92
C ARG A 55 -6.09 3.67 -1.06
N ILE A 56 -4.86 3.83 -1.52
CA ILE A 56 -3.68 3.38 -0.77
C ILE A 56 -3.24 4.38 0.30
N THR A 57 -3.63 5.62 0.20
CA THR A 57 -3.22 6.71 1.10
C THR A 57 -3.46 6.40 2.58
N PRO A 58 -4.64 5.90 3.03
CA PRO A 58 -4.84 5.60 4.44
C PRO A 58 -3.85 4.57 4.99
N PHE A 59 -3.48 3.58 4.18
CA PHE A 59 -2.48 2.59 4.56
C PHE A 59 -1.09 3.24 4.70
N ILE A 60 -0.69 4.07 3.75
CA ILE A 60 0.62 4.75 3.79
C ILE A 60 0.70 5.71 4.99
N ASP A 61 -0.37 6.46 5.27
CA ASP A 61 -0.44 7.36 6.43
C ASP A 61 -0.22 6.58 7.74
N SER A 62 -0.94 5.47 7.90
CA SER A 62 -0.81 4.63 9.10
C SER A 62 0.55 3.94 9.19
N ALA A 63 1.10 3.51 8.06
CA ALA A 63 2.43 2.91 8.00
C ALA A 63 3.51 3.92 8.39
N LYS A 64 3.43 5.14 7.88
CA LYS A 64 4.38 6.21 8.21
C LYS A 64 4.39 6.51 9.71
N GLU A 65 3.23 6.55 10.33
CA GLU A 65 3.12 6.78 11.77
C GLU A 65 3.66 5.63 12.60
N ALA A 66 3.37 4.38 12.19
CA ALA A 66 3.84 3.19 12.92
C ALA A 66 5.35 2.95 12.80
N LEU A 67 5.96 3.33 11.68
CA LEU A 67 7.38 3.10 11.42
C LEU A 67 8.28 3.95 12.30
N SER A 68 9.34 3.32 12.82
CA SER A 68 10.45 4.04 13.43
C SER A 68 11.23 4.87 12.40
N ASP A 69 12.03 5.84 12.85
CA ASP A 69 12.78 6.73 11.98
C ASP A 69 13.76 5.97 11.07
N ASP A 70 14.26 4.83 11.52
CA ASP A 70 15.15 3.94 10.78
C ASP A 70 14.41 2.72 10.18
N GLY A 71 13.09 2.77 10.12
CA GLY A 71 12.26 1.70 9.60
C GLY A 71 12.13 1.70 8.08
N PHE A 72 11.65 0.59 7.56
CA PHE A 72 11.44 0.39 6.13
C PHE A 72 10.00 0.05 5.81
N LEU A 73 9.49 0.67 4.74
CA LEU A 73 8.24 0.28 4.10
C LEU A 73 8.55 -0.39 2.78
N VAL A 74 8.15 -1.64 2.64
CA VAL A 74 8.33 -2.41 1.40
C VAL A 74 6.96 -2.72 0.81
N ILE A 75 6.70 -2.21 -0.38
CA ILE A 75 5.46 -2.44 -1.11
C ILE A 75 5.76 -3.26 -2.36
N ASN A 76 5.21 -4.47 -2.40
CA ASN A 76 5.28 -5.30 -3.59
C ASN A 76 4.07 -5.01 -4.48
N VAL A 77 4.29 -4.31 -5.58
CA VAL A 77 3.24 -3.89 -6.52
C VAL A 77 3.73 -3.99 -7.96
N LYS A 78 2.82 -4.31 -8.85
CA LYS A 78 3.10 -4.44 -10.29
C LYS A 78 2.21 -3.49 -11.07
N ALA A 79 2.80 -2.76 -12.03
CA ALA A 79 2.04 -1.99 -13.00
C ALA A 79 1.36 -2.93 -13.99
N ASN A 80 0.05 -2.80 -14.12
CA ASN A 80 -0.71 -3.53 -15.14
C ASN A 80 -0.96 -2.63 -16.35
N ARG A 81 -1.08 -3.28 -17.51
CA ARG A 81 -1.43 -2.59 -18.74
C ARG A 81 -2.85 -2.04 -18.66
N ILE A 82 -3.03 -0.82 -19.13
CA ILE A 82 -4.37 -0.27 -19.40
C ILE A 82 -4.83 -0.85 -20.74
N LYS A 83 -5.95 -1.57 -20.70
CA LYS A 83 -6.47 -2.29 -21.87
C LYS A 83 -6.82 -1.33 -23.00
N LYS A 84 -6.59 -1.79 -24.24
CA LYS A 84 -7.05 -1.14 -25.46
C LYS A 84 -8.57 -0.99 -25.45
N THR A 85 -9.04 0.17 -25.90
CA THR A 85 -10.45 0.43 -26.17
C THR A 85 -10.65 0.70 -27.68
N ALA A 86 -11.90 0.89 -28.11
CA ALA A 86 -12.20 1.23 -29.51
C ALA A 86 -11.50 2.53 -29.98
N THR A 87 -11.23 3.46 -29.04
CA THR A 87 -10.69 4.78 -29.35
C THR A 87 -9.28 5.01 -28.81
N LYS A 88 -8.76 4.10 -27.98
CA LYS A 88 -7.44 4.24 -27.33
C LYS A 88 -6.65 2.95 -27.43
N ALA A 89 -5.39 3.06 -27.77
CA ALA A 89 -4.44 1.95 -27.70
C ALA A 89 -4.18 1.52 -26.26
N SER A 90 -3.78 0.28 -26.06
CA SER A 90 -3.29 -0.17 -24.76
C SER A 90 -1.99 0.54 -24.42
N LYS A 91 -1.79 0.83 -23.14
CA LYS A 91 -0.56 1.47 -22.65
C LYS A 91 -0.14 0.89 -21.30
N ARG A 92 1.13 1.07 -20.95
CA ARG A 92 1.61 0.76 -19.62
C ARG A 92 1.11 1.82 -18.63
N SER A 93 0.61 1.37 -17.50
CA SER A 93 0.29 2.28 -16.40
C SER A 93 1.57 2.81 -15.75
N LEU A 94 1.59 4.10 -15.42
CA LEU A 94 2.68 4.74 -14.66
C LEU A 94 2.33 4.94 -13.19
N ILE A 95 1.31 4.26 -12.69
CA ILE A 95 0.83 4.48 -11.33
C ILE A 95 1.86 4.06 -10.28
N VAL A 96 2.66 3.06 -10.54
CA VAL A 96 3.73 2.61 -9.63
C VAL A 96 4.80 3.69 -9.50
N GLU A 97 5.18 4.31 -10.61
CA GLU A 97 6.13 5.42 -10.62
C GLU A 97 5.56 6.64 -9.89
N LYS A 98 4.28 6.95 -10.10
CA LYS A 98 3.59 8.02 -9.35
C LYS A 98 3.56 7.75 -7.85
N LEU A 99 3.30 6.51 -7.46
CA LEU A 99 3.33 6.10 -6.05
C LEU A 99 4.73 6.31 -5.47
N ALA A 100 5.78 5.90 -6.16
CA ALA A 100 7.16 6.08 -5.71
C ALA A 100 7.50 7.57 -5.50
N ILE A 101 7.12 8.42 -6.44
CA ILE A 101 7.31 9.87 -6.34
C ILE A 101 6.56 10.43 -5.14
N MET A 102 5.31 10.02 -4.93
CA MET A 102 4.52 10.49 -3.80
C MET A 102 5.03 9.99 -2.45
N LEU A 103 5.56 8.78 -2.38
CA LEU A 103 6.21 8.26 -1.17
C LEU A 103 7.36 9.18 -0.74
N GLU A 104 8.14 9.67 -1.68
CA GLU A 104 9.22 10.61 -1.40
C GLU A 104 8.71 12.01 -1.10
N GLU A 105 7.90 12.60 -1.99
CA GLU A 105 7.49 14.01 -1.90
C GLU A 105 6.43 14.28 -0.83
N LYS A 106 5.42 13.41 -0.71
CA LYS A 106 4.31 13.61 0.24
C LYS A 106 4.62 13.05 1.62
N TRP A 107 5.19 11.85 1.69
CA TRP A 107 5.42 11.15 2.96
C TRP A 107 6.86 11.21 3.46
N GLY A 108 7.80 11.71 2.65
CA GLY A 108 9.17 11.92 3.05
C GLY A 108 10.02 10.65 3.17
N PHE A 109 9.63 9.56 2.49
CA PHE A 109 10.47 8.38 2.39
C PHE A 109 11.64 8.63 1.44
N SER A 110 12.76 7.96 1.70
CA SER A 110 13.88 7.87 0.74
C SER A 110 13.72 6.58 -0.05
N CYS A 111 13.55 6.69 -1.34
CA CYS A 111 13.37 5.55 -2.24
C CYS A 111 14.70 5.12 -2.90
#